data_7d124f67e445672a4fcd7f3827956759
#
_entry.id   7d124f67e445672a4fcd7f3827956759
#
_cell.length_a   1.000
_cell.length_b   1.000
_cell.length_c   1.000
_cell.angle_alpha   90.00
_cell.angle_beta   90.00
_cell.angle_gamma   90.00
#
_symmetry.space_group_name_H-M   'P 1'
#
loop_
_entity.id
_entity.type
_entity.pdbx_description
1 polymer ?
#
loop_
_entity_poly.entity_id
_entity_poly.type
_entity_poly.pdbx_seq_one_letter_code
_entity_poly.pdbx_strand_id
1 'polypeptide(L)'
;MAYTVYFTAAETNCPTQEVAKEYLKALGSVYGRVGVFRSFTNGPIEEDAAFLGLLQSIGRREDAERAWGTTRASYVVDEENAMNAILRRYSDYARDFDAVLVVGLLEGDPVLPGSLDRAGRAAAHLGCSLVMLVSGDKRTGKQVAAVTTLAAAEITKEHAPIAATVVVGASDEVRRALSDYKNSPVVLIPDAADPKLTPQAADILLEGIAKGSDVVTPLSFTFALVEKARSNRQRIVLPESEDDRILYAAAECLEREIADIVILGEKKEVDARAAELGLDLAGARIVSTSDPELLDKYATEFARLRAKKGVSYEQALETVKDVSYFGTMMVHMDDADGMVSGAAHTTAHTIVPSFQIIKTKPGTSIVSSVFLMLMADRVHAYGDCAVNTNPTPEQLANIAVSSAKTAEEFGVDPKVAMLSYSTGDSGKGPDVDAVVEATRLARELNPDLLIEGPIQYDAAVDAAAAAKKLPNSPVAGRATVFVFPSLNAGNIGY
;
A
#
# COMPACT_ATOMS: atom_id res chain seq x y z
N MET A 1 11.68 -8.20 5.54
CA MET A 1 11.54 -6.86 6.17
C MET A 1 11.87 -6.99 7.64
N ALA A 2 12.41 -5.94 8.28
CA ALA A 2 12.63 -5.92 9.72
C ALA A 2 11.31 -5.97 10.49
N TYR A 3 11.29 -6.67 11.62
CA TYR A 3 10.19 -6.53 12.58
C TYR A 3 10.18 -5.09 13.12
N THR A 4 9.05 -4.43 13.10
CA THR A 4 8.95 -3.00 13.41
C THR A 4 7.89 -2.73 14.43
N VAL A 5 8.21 -1.85 15.39
CA VAL A 5 7.23 -1.30 16.34
C VAL A 5 7.49 0.19 16.54
N TYR A 6 6.41 0.95 16.58
CA TYR A 6 6.45 2.36 16.91
C TYR A 6 6.29 2.55 18.41
N PHE A 7 7.16 3.34 19.04
CA PHE A 7 7.17 3.58 20.48
C PHE A 7 7.05 5.08 20.76
N THR A 8 6.04 5.48 21.51
CA THR A 8 5.81 6.89 21.83
C THR A 8 5.20 7.08 23.20
N ALA A 9 5.49 8.22 23.85
CA ALA A 9 4.77 8.64 25.04
C ALA A 9 3.48 9.38 24.67
N ALA A 10 2.44 9.21 25.48
CA ALA A 10 1.22 10.00 25.40
C ALA A 10 1.41 11.44 25.93
N GLU A 11 2.46 11.68 26.70
CA GLU A 11 2.71 12.92 27.42
C GLU A 11 4.20 13.12 27.75
N THR A 12 4.62 14.35 28.07
CA THR A 12 6.04 14.72 28.28
C THR A 12 6.69 14.15 29.53
N ASN A 13 5.91 13.79 30.54
CA ASN A 13 6.43 13.40 31.86
C ASN A 13 6.65 11.87 31.99
N CYS A 14 6.91 11.19 30.90
CA CYS A 14 7.23 9.78 30.87
C CYS A 14 8.74 9.57 30.72
N PRO A 15 9.36 8.63 31.43
CA PRO A 15 10.77 8.25 31.24
C PRO A 15 10.93 7.42 29.97
N THR A 16 10.63 8.04 28.83
CA THR A 16 10.50 7.37 27.52
C THR A 16 11.82 6.77 27.06
N GLN A 17 12.94 7.51 27.27
CA GLN A 17 14.27 7.06 26.89
C GLN A 17 14.68 5.80 27.68
N GLU A 18 14.44 5.78 29.00
CA GLU A 18 14.85 4.66 29.85
C GLU A 18 14.02 3.41 29.56
N VAL A 19 12.69 3.55 29.36
CA VAL A 19 11.84 2.43 28.96
C VAL A 19 12.21 1.91 27.58
N ALA A 20 12.52 2.80 26.63
CA ALA A 20 12.99 2.42 25.30
C ALA A 20 14.30 1.62 25.36
N LYS A 21 15.27 2.01 26.24
CA LYS A 21 16.50 1.24 26.46
C LYS A 21 16.22 -0.17 26.97
N GLU A 22 15.30 -0.33 27.92
CA GLU A 22 14.91 -1.65 28.42
C GLU A 22 14.23 -2.49 27.32
N TYR A 23 13.39 -1.85 26.50
CA TYR A 23 12.77 -2.54 25.36
C TYR A 23 13.82 -2.95 24.30
N LEU A 24 14.79 -2.10 24.02
CA LEU A 24 15.90 -2.43 23.10
C LEU A 24 16.75 -3.61 23.62
N LYS A 25 16.97 -3.72 24.94
CA LYS A 25 17.61 -4.90 25.53
C LYS A 25 16.79 -6.17 25.29
N ALA A 26 15.46 -6.09 25.48
CA ALA A 26 14.58 -7.21 25.21
C ALA A 26 14.60 -7.61 23.73
N LEU A 27 14.54 -6.64 22.80
CA LEU A 27 14.68 -6.90 21.37
C LEU A 27 16.03 -7.56 21.04
N GLY A 28 17.14 -7.06 21.61
CA GLY A 28 18.49 -7.61 21.42
C GLY A 28 18.67 -9.03 21.96
N SER A 29 17.80 -9.49 22.87
CA SER A 29 17.83 -10.89 23.35
C SER A 29 17.19 -11.88 22.36
N VAL A 30 16.39 -11.41 21.40
CA VAL A 30 15.65 -12.24 20.44
C VAL A 30 16.18 -12.02 19.00
N TYR A 31 16.49 -10.78 18.64
CA TYR A 31 16.89 -10.40 17.30
C TYR A 31 18.39 -10.10 17.25
N GLY A 32 19.08 -10.59 16.21
CA GLY A 32 20.53 -10.47 16.09
C GLY A 32 20.99 -9.02 15.82
N ARG A 33 20.24 -8.28 14.98
CA ARG A 33 20.56 -6.90 14.60
C ARG A 33 19.36 -6.02 14.91
N VAL A 34 19.51 -5.16 15.90
CA VAL A 34 18.47 -4.23 16.34
C VAL A 34 18.86 -2.79 15.99
N GLY A 35 17.93 -2.06 15.37
CA GLY A 35 18.06 -0.65 15.04
C GLY A 35 17.09 0.23 15.84
N VAL A 36 17.39 1.52 15.88
CA VAL A 36 16.51 2.57 16.41
C VAL A 36 16.34 3.65 15.36
N PHE A 37 15.11 4.05 15.08
CA PHE A 37 14.81 5.07 14.10
C PHE A 37 13.97 6.19 14.70
N ARG A 38 14.34 7.45 14.48
CA ARG A 38 13.65 8.63 14.95
C ARG A 38 12.69 9.14 13.88
N SER A 39 11.38 9.02 14.08
CA SER A 39 10.41 9.45 13.05
C SER A 39 10.41 10.97 12.82
N PHE A 40 10.39 11.76 13.92
CA PHE A 40 10.37 13.23 13.87
C PHE A 40 11.41 13.83 14.81
N THR A 41 12.19 14.80 14.33
CA THR A 41 13.10 15.60 15.15
C THR A 41 12.57 17.02 15.32
N ASN A 42 13.05 17.73 16.34
CA ASN A 42 12.72 19.15 16.55
C ASN A 42 13.67 20.08 15.80
N GLY A 43 14.86 19.60 15.48
CA GLY A 43 15.96 20.31 14.84
C GLY A 43 16.99 19.33 14.29
N PRO A 44 18.25 19.73 14.15
CA PRO A 44 19.34 18.86 13.73
C PRO A 44 19.45 17.63 14.63
N ILE A 45 19.69 16.46 14.01
CA ILE A 45 19.71 15.18 14.75
C ILE A 45 20.86 15.11 15.77
N GLU A 46 21.93 15.85 15.54
CA GLU A 46 23.11 15.95 16.41
C GLU A 46 22.77 16.58 17.76
N GLU A 47 21.69 17.35 17.84
CA GLU A 47 21.20 18.01 19.06
C GLU A 47 20.17 17.16 19.82
N ASP A 48 19.66 16.07 19.24
CA ASP A 48 18.71 15.16 19.90
C ASP A 48 19.44 14.20 20.87
N ALA A 49 19.81 14.72 22.04
CA ALA A 49 20.58 13.96 23.04
C ALA A 49 19.89 12.68 23.52
N ALA A 50 18.55 12.69 23.63
CA ALA A 50 17.77 11.53 24.05
C ALA A 50 17.87 10.41 23.00
N PHE A 51 17.67 10.74 21.73
CA PHE A 51 17.79 9.78 20.64
C PHE A 51 19.23 9.25 20.47
N LEU A 52 20.22 10.15 20.52
CA LEU A 52 21.63 9.77 20.44
C LEU A 52 22.04 8.83 21.58
N GLY A 53 21.45 9.01 22.78
CA GLY A 53 21.61 8.10 23.91
C GLY A 53 21.01 6.71 23.67
N LEU A 54 19.91 6.60 22.92
CA LEU A 54 19.34 5.31 22.49
C LEU A 54 20.27 4.60 21.50
N LEU A 55 20.75 5.29 20.47
CA LEU A 55 21.72 4.73 19.51
C LEU A 55 23.00 4.25 20.21
N GLN A 56 23.52 5.03 21.17
CA GLN A 56 24.70 4.63 21.94
C GLN A 56 24.45 3.37 22.79
N SER A 57 23.23 3.21 23.33
CA SER A 57 22.87 2.04 24.16
C SER A 57 22.92 0.71 23.40
N ILE A 58 22.78 0.75 22.09
CA ILE A 58 22.89 -0.41 21.19
C ILE A 58 24.20 -0.42 20.37
N GLY A 59 25.16 0.46 20.68
CA GLY A 59 26.44 0.54 19.99
C GLY A 59 26.37 1.05 18.54
N ARG A 60 25.39 1.91 18.20
CA ARG A 60 25.10 2.37 16.86
C ARG A 60 25.09 3.90 16.73
N ARG A 61 25.92 4.58 17.51
CA ARG A 61 26.01 6.06 17.49
C ARG A 61 26.34 6.62 16.09
N GLU A 62 27.10 5.90 15.29
CA GLU A 62 27.47 6.23 13.93
C GLU A 62 26.29 6.28 12.94
N ASP A 63 25.16 5.64 13.27
CA ASP A 63 23.97 5.64 12.43
C ASP A 63 23.13 6.93 12.54
N ALA A 64 23.53 7.90 13.38
CA ALA A 64 22.73 9.09 13.69
C ALA A 64 22.22 9.84 12.45
N GLU A 65 23.07 10.05 11.44
CA GLU A 65 22.69 10.79 10.23
C GLU A 65 21.64 10.09 9.34
N ARG A 66 21.57 8.77 9.41
CA ARG A 66 20.64 7.98 8.58
C ARG A 66 19.43 7.45 9.35
N ALA A 67 19.47 7.44 10.68
CA ALA A 67 18.47 6.83 11.54
C ALA A 67 17.31 7.76 11.91
N TRP A 68 16.96 8.72 11.08
CA TRP A 68 15.84 9.64 11.32
C TRP A 68 15.06 9.97 10.06
N GLY A 69 13.77 10.33 10.21
CA GLY A 69 12.86 10.57 9.10
C GLY A 69 12.81 12.01 8.64
N THR A 70 12.16 12.88 9.41
CA THR A 70 11.92 14.28 9.05
C THR A 70 11.89 15.18 10.28
N THR A 71 11.81 16.50 10.04
CA THR A 71 11.59 17.47 11.14
C THR A 71 10.09 17.71 11.34
N ARG A 72 9.70 18.10 12.55
CA ARG A 72 8.33 18.55 12.81
C ARG A 72 7.95 19.80 12.02
N ALA A 73 8.93 20.68 11.76
CA ALA A 73 8.70 21.86 10.94
C ALA A 73 8.34 21.50 9.50
N SER A 74 9.06 20.54 8.89
CA SER A 74 8.75 20.05 7.54
C SER A 74 7.36 19.42 7.47
N TYR A 75 6.96 18.66 8.49
CA TYR A 75 5.63 18.07 8.57
C TYR A 75 4.51 19.12 8.60
N VAL A 76 4.70 20.22 9.31
CA VAL A 76 3.69 21.31 9.38
C VAL A 76 3.56 22.03 8.03
N VAL A 77 4.64 22.11 7.26
CA VAL A 77 4.63 22.78 5.94
C VAL A 77 4.02 21.89 4.88
N ASP A 78 4.38 20.61 4.86
CA ASP A 78 3.93 19.63 3.87
C ASP A 78 3.93 18.22 4.49
N GLU A 79 2.75 17.81 4.93
CA GLU A 79 2.56 16.53 5.63
C GLU A 79 2.89 15.34 4.74
N GLU A 80 2.43 15.35 3.49
CA GLU A 80 2.58 14.22 2.58
C GLU A 80 4.06 14.00 2.24
N ASN A 81 4.77 15.05 1.87
CA ASN A 81 6.20 14.97 1.61
C ASN A 81 7.02 14.58 2.84
N ALA A 82 6.62 15.05 4.02
CA ALA A 82 7.25 14.67 5.28
C ALA A 82 7.07 13.17 5.59
N MET A 83 5.88 12.63 5.40
CA MET A 83 5.61 11.20 5.58
C MET A 83 6.32 10.34 4.53
N ASN A 84 6.37 10.78 3.28
CA ASN A 84 7.16 10.12 2.23
C ASN A 84 8.66 10.09 2.58
N ALA A 85 9.20 11.16 3.17
CA ALA A 85 10.59 11.21 3.63
C ALA A 85 10.85 10.19 4.76
N ILE A 86 9.91 10.07 5.72
CA ILE A 86 9.99 9.04 6.77
C ILE A 86 10.02 7.65 6.15
N LEU A 87 9.10 7.32 5.26
CA LEU A 87 9.01 6.00 4.62
C LEU A 87 10.29 5.65 3.86
N ARG A 88 10.81 6.59 3.05
CA ARG A 88 12.04 6.38 2.27
C ARG A 88 13.25 6.13 3.17
N ARG A 89 13.51 7.04 4.11
CA ARG A 89 14.68 6.93 5.00
C ARG A 89 14.59 5.73 5.92
N TYR A 90 13.37 5.42 6.41
CA TYR A 90 13.12 4.23 7.19
C TYR A 90 13.36 2.95 6.37
N SER A 91 12.84 2.86 5.15
CA SER A 91 13.03 1.70 4.28
C SER A 91 14.52 1.41 4.03
N ASP A 92 15.32 2.45 3.76
CA ASP A 92 16.75 2.31 3.56
C ASP A 92 17.49 1.89 4.84
N TYR A 93 17.10 2.47 5.98
CA TYR A 93 17.69 2.14 7.27
C TYR A 93 17.36 0.71 7.71
N ALA A 94 16.10 0.30 7.60
CA ALA A 94 15.60 -0.97 8.11
C ALA A 94 16.18 -2.21 7.39
N ARG A 95 16.75 -2.07 6.19
CA ARG A 95 17.38 -3.17 5.44
C ARG A 95 18.53 -3.84 6.19
N ASP A 96 19.20 -3.11 7.08
CA ASP A 96 20.36 -3.58 7.82
C ASP A 96 20.00 -4.32 9.12
N PHE A 97 18.71 -4.37 9.49
CA PHE A 97 18.27 -4.85 10.80
C PHE A 97 17.24 -5.99 10.71
N ASP A 98 17.22 -6.80 11.76
CA ASP A 98 16.20 -7.84 11.94
C ASP A 98 14.98 -7.27 12.68
N ALA A 99 15.21 -6.29 13.58
CA ALA A 99 14.16 -5.53 14.27
C ALA A 99 14.52 -4.04 14.39
N VAL A 100 13.52 -3.16 14.30
CA VAL A 100 13.68 -1.71 14.46
C VAL A 100 12.65 -1.15 15.43
N LEU A 101 13.13 -0.43 16.44
CA LEU A 101 12.31 0.42 17.30
C LEU A 101 12.20 1.81 16.70
N VAL A 102 11.03 2.18 16.19
CA VAL A 102 10.76 3.55 15.74
C VAL A 102 10.32 4.38 16.94
N VAL A 103 10.99 5.48 17.22
CA VAL A 103 10.66 6.32 18.36
C VAL A 103 10.00 7.62 17.97
N GLY A 104 8.88 7.92 18.62
CA GLY A 104 8.11 9.13 18.49
C GLY A 104 8.54 10.22 19.50
N LEU A 105 7.71 10.52 20.49
CA LEU A 105 8.04 11.47 21.57
C LEU A 105 9.10 10.90 22.51
N LEU A 106 10.16 11.68 22.75
CA LEU A 106 11.18 11.42 23.77
C LEU A 106 11.20 12.55 24.82
N GLU A 107 12.01 12.38 25.87
CA GLU A 107 12.20 13.43 26.87
C GLU A 107 12.77 14.70 26.22
N GLY A 108 12.23 15.85 26.66
CA GLY A 108 12.61 17.16 26.11
C GLY A 108 11.84 17.58 24.87
N ASP A 109 11.10 16.68 24.25
CA ASP A 109 10.25 17.03 23.12
C ASP A 109 9.03 17.85 23.57
N PRO A 110 8.65 18.92 22.86
CA PRO A 110 7.40 19.60 23.11
C PRO A 110 6.21 18.71 22.69
N VAL A 111 5.22 18.55 23.57
CA VAL A 111 3.93 17.98 23.16
C VAL A 111 3.13 19.08 22.48
N LEU A 112 2.91 18.94 21.20
CA LEU A 112 2.09 19.81 20.41
C LEU A 112 0.71 19.18 20.18
N PRO A 113 -0.34 19.96 19.94
CA PRO A 113 -1.61 19.41 19.48
C PRO A 113 -1.41 18.45 18.32
N GLY A 114 -2.08 17.29 18.33
CA GLY A 114 -1.94 16.26 17.29
C GLY A 114 -0.63 15.45 17.35
N SER A 115 0.14 15.48 18.44
CA SER A 115 1.37 14.65 18.52
C SER A 115 1.09 13.16 18.49
N LEU A 116 -0.02 12.72 19.10
CA LEU A 116 -0.44 11.31 19.05
C LEU A 116 -1.05 10.92 17.70
N ASP A 117 -1.83 11.80 17.06
CA ASP A 117 -2.33 11.59 15.70
C ASP A 117 -1.15 11.38 14.73
N ARG A 118 -0.11 12.24 14.81
CA ARG A 118 1.10 12.08 13.98
C ARG A 118 1.84 10.77 14.23
N ALA A 119 1.95 10.36 15.51
CA ALA A 119 2.57 9.09 15.86
C ALA A 119 1.76 7.90 15.33
N GLY A 120 0.44 7.93 15.47
CA GLY A 120 -0.48 6.95 14.92
C GLY A 120 -0.38 6.87 13.40
N ARG A 121 -0.40 8.02 12.71
CA ARG A 121 -0.28 8.11 11.25
C ARG A 121 1.06 7.58 10.74
N ALA A 122 2.16 7.95 11.38
CA ALA A 122 3.47 7.42 11.03
C ALA A 122 3.57 5.90 11.25
N ALA A 123 3.02 5.37 12.36
CA ALA A 123 2.96 3.93 12.61
C ALA A 123 2.12 3.20 11.55
N ALA A 124 0.95 3.74 11.18
CA ALA A 124 0.08 3.19 10.13
C ALA A 124 0.78 3.18 8.76
N HIS A 125 1.43 4.28 8.37
CA HIS A 125 2.19 4.34 7.12
C HIS A 125 3.41 3.40 7.08
N LEU A 126 4.06 3.19 8.24
CA LEU A 126 5.15 2.23 8.37
C LEU A 126 4.68 0.77 8.45
N GLY A 127 3.36 0.52 8.47
CA GLY A 127 2.78 -0.81 8.57
C GLY A 127 3.15 -1.52 9.88
N CYS A 128 3.28 -0.78 10.99
CA CYS A 128 3.67 -1.35 12.27
C CYS A 128 2.66 -1.05 13.37
N SER A 129 2.67 -1.89 14.42
CA SER A 129 1.92 -1.65 15.64
C SER A 129 2.64 -0.62 16.52
N LEU A 130 1.89 -0.01 17.46
CA LEU A 130 2.38 1.05 18.34
C LEU A 130 2.37 0.60 19.80
N VAL A 131 3.44 0.89 20.53
CA VAL A 131 3.51 0.80 21.98
C VAL A 131 3.38 2.21 22.55
N MET A 132 2.35 2.41 23.39
CA MET A 132 2.03 3.69 24.01
C MET A 132 2.52 3.71 25.47
N LEU A 133 3.22 4.77 25.86
CA LEU A 133 3.71 4.98 27.22
C LEU A 133 2.88 6.06 27.93
N VAL A 134 2.41 5.77 29.13
CA VAL A 134 1.61 6.65 30.00
C VAL A 134 2.25 6.77 31.39
N SER A 135 2.27 7.97 31.96
CA SER A 135 2.72 8.17 33.34
C SER A 135 1.61 7.86 34.33
N GLY A 136 1.93 7.01 35.31
CA GLY A 136 1.09 6.77 36.50
C GLY A 136 1.59 7.54 37.76
N ASP A 137 2.75 8.22 37.66
CA ASP A 137 3.35 8.90 38.82
C ASP A 137 2.45 10.04 39.31
N LYS A 138 2.21 10.07 40.64
CA LYS A 138 1.38 11.07 41.33
C LYS A 138 -0.06 11.19 40.79
N ARG A 139 -0.60 10.14 40.19
CA ARG A 139 -1.96 10.10 39.62
C ARG A 139 -2.83 9.05 40.28
N THR A 140 -4.14 9.34 40.36
CA THR A 140 -5.15 8.35 40.72
C THR A 140 -5.39 7.37 39.59
N GLY A 141 -5.87 6.18 39.92
CA GLY A 141 -6.22 5.18 38.92
C GLY A 141 -7.22 5.68 37.86
N LYS A 142 -8.20 6.51 38.27
CA LYS A 142 -9.17 7.13 37.36
C LYS A 142 -8.52 8.08 36.35
N GLN A 143 -7.56 8.89 36.78
CA GLN A 143 -6.84 9.81 35.90
C GLN A 143 -6.01 9.05 34.89
N VAL A 144 -5.30 8.00 35.29
CA VAL A 144 -4.50 7.17 34.38
C VAL A 144 -5.40 6.47 33.35
N ALA A 145 -6.51 5.88 33.82
CA ALA A 145 -7.46 5.21 32.91
C ALA A 145 -8.05 6.19 31.87
N ALA A 146 -8.38 7.43 32.27
CA ALA A 146 -8.89 8.45 31.36
C ALA A 146 -7.85 8.86 30.31
N VAL A 147 -6.61 9.16 30.73
CA VAL A 147 -5.51 9.50 29.81
C VAL A 147 -5.23 8.35 28.84
N THR A 148 -5.14 7.12 29.35
CA THR A 148 -4.92 5.93 28.53
C THR A 148 -6.00 5.75 27.45
N THR A 149 -7.27 5.93 27.84
CA THR A 149 -8.41 5.79 26.91
C THR A 149 -8.41 6.87 25.83
N LEU A 150 -8.18 8.13 26.23
CA LEU A 150 -8.13 9.25 25.27
C LEU A 150 -6.95 9.12 24.31
N ALA A 151 -5.76 8.83 24.82
CA ALA A 151 -4.57 8.64 23.99
C ALA A 151 -4.73 7.47 23.00
N ALA A 152 -5.30 6.35 23.47
CA ALA A 152 -5.60 5.22 22.59
C ALA A 152 -6.60 5.59 21.49
N ALA A 153 -7.62 6.40 21.80
CA ALA A 153 -8.60 6.84 20.80
C ALA A 153 -7.98 7.74 19.71
N GLU A 154 -7.05 8.64 20.08
CA GLU A 154 -6.33 9.47 19.10
C GLU A 154 -5.44 8.61 18.17
N ILE A 155 -4.71 7.63 18.74
CA ILE A 155 -3.84 6.74 17.95
C ILE A 155 -4.67 5.87 17.00
N THR A 156 -5.74 5.24 17.51
CA THR A 156 -6.55 4.31 16.71
C THR A 156 -7.40 4.99 15.65
N LYS A 157 -7.69 6.27 15.80
CA LYS A 157 -8.34 7.10 14.76
C LYS A 157 -7.50 7.12 13.46
N GLU A 158 -6.19 7.04 13.57
CA GLU A 158 -5.26 6.95 12.44
C GLU A 158 -4.98 5.49 12.01
N HIS A 159 -5.85 4.56 12.41
CA HIS A 159 -5.80 3.12 12.09
C HIS A 159 -4.59 2.36 12.64
N ALA A 160 -3.69 2.99 13.42
CA ALA A 160 -2.55 2.30 14.00
C ALA A 160 -2.99 1.34 15.12
N PRO A 161 -2.68 0.03 15.05
CA PRO A 161 -2.99 -0.90 16.13
C PRO A 161 -2.06 -0.67 17.32
N ILE A 162 -2.62 -0.68 18.53
CA ILE A 162 -1.84 -0.57 19.77
C ILE A 162 -1.43 -1.96 20.23
N ALA A 163 -0.14 -2.27 20.14
CA ALA A 163 0.43 -3.56 20.58
C ALA A 163 0.44 -3.71 22.09
N ALA A 164 0.77 -2.64 22.82
CA ALA A 164 0.75 -2.60 24.27
C ALA A 164 0.65 -1.18 24.81
N THR A 165 0.08 -1.04 25.99
CA THR A 165 0.11 0.19 26.80
C THR A 165 1.04 -0.03 28.00
N VAL A 166 2.11 0.75 28.11
CA VAL A 166 3.05 0.71 29.23
C VAL A 166 2.73 1.85 30.18
N VAL A 167 2.46 1.54 31.45
CA VAL A 167 2.20 2.54 32.48
C VAL A 167 3.35 2.54 33.48
N VAL A 168 4.06 3.66 33.58
CA VAL A 168 5.21 3.83 34.45
C VAL A 168 4.83 4.59 35.70
N GLY A 169 5.36 4.20 36.87
CA GLY A 169 4.93 4.70 38.17
C GLY A 169 3.56 4.14 38.61
N ALA A 170 3.27 2.90 38.19
CA ALA A 170 1.98 2.27 38.42
C ALA A 170 1.77 1.81 39.86
N SER A 171 0.81 2.43 40.57
CA SER A 171 0.35 2.00 41.89
C SER A 171 -0.67 0.85 41.80
N ASP A 172 -1.00 0.23 42.96
CA ASP A 172 -2.08 -0.77 43.02
C ASP A 172 -3.46 -0.19 42.68
N GLU A 173 -3.67 1.10 42.87
CA GLU A 173 -4.90 1.77 42.45
C GLU A 173 -4.97 1.83 40.92
N VAL A 174 -3.87 2.17 40.25
CA VAL A 174 -3.74 2.17 38.80
C VAL A 174 -3.96 0.77 38.22
N ARG A 175 -3.36 -0.25 38.83
CA ARG A 175 -3.56 -1.66 38.45
C ARG A 175 -5.03 -2.04 38.48
N ARG A 176 -5.76 -1.70 39.54
CA ARG A 176 -7.20 -1.98 39.66
C ARG A 176 -8.03 -1.20 38.61
N ALA A 177 -7.68 0.06 38.37
CA ALA A 177 -8.41 0.90 37.44
C ALA A 177 -8.26 0.45 35.96
N LEU A 178 -7.16 -0.23 35.61
CA LEU A 178 -6.88 -0.74 34.29
C LEU A 178 -7.18 -2.24 34.13
N SER A 179 -7.75 -2.92 35.16
CA SER A 179 -8.06 -4.36 35.06
C SER A 179 -9.02 -4.73 33.94
N ASP A 180 -9.95 -3.84 33.61
CA ASP A 180 -10.96 -4.03 32.58
C ASP A 180 -10.61 -3.34 31.25
N TYR A 181 -9.40 -2.78 31.13
CA TYR A 181 -8.96 -2.15 29.89
C TYR A 181 -8.73 -3.18 28.80
N LYS A 182 -9.41 -3.03 27.64
CA LYS A 182 -9.45 -4.05 26.58
C LYS A 182 -8.80 -3.62 25.27
N ASN A 183 -8.37 -2.35 25.13
CA ASN A 183 -7.86 -1.85 23.84
C ASN A 183 -6.48 -2.42 23.49
N SER A 184 -5.69 -2.77 24.51
CA SER A 184 -4.39 -3.42 24.33
C SER A 184 -3.95 -4.11 25.63
N PRO A 185 -2.99 -5.05 25.59
CA PRO A 185 -2.29 -5.54 26.78
C PRO A 185 -1.68 -4.38 27.59
N VAL A 186 -1.73 -4.45 28.92
CA VAL A 186 -1.20 -3.43 29.82
C VAL A 186 0.04 -3.96 30.54
N VAL A 187 1.14 -3.24 30.37
CA VAL A 187 2.40 -3.46 31.09
C VAL A 187 2.52 -2.42 32.20
N LEU A 188 2.70 -2.84 33.45
CA LEU A 188 2.81 -1.97 34.62
C LEU A 188 4.25 -1.98 35.11
N ILE A 189 4.89 -0.80 35.16
CA ILE A 189 6.21 -0.56 35.73
C ILE A 189 6.02 0.28 37.01
N PRO A 190 6.28 -0.28 38.19
CA PRO A 190 6.01 0.44 39.47
C PRO A 190 6.95 1.62 39.70
N ASP A 191 8.22 1.49 39.35
CA ASP A 191 9.24 2.51 39.62
C ASP A 191 9.46 3.39 38.37
N ALA A 192 9.14 4.67 38.47
CA ALA A 192 9.35 5.62 37.41
C ALA A 192 10.79 6.17 37.37
N ALA A 193 11.54 6.08 38.44
CA ALA A 193 12.92 6.57 38.51
C ALA A 193 13.93 5.56 37.93
N ASP A 194 13.64 4.26 38.04
CA ASP A 194 14.44 3.18 37.46
C ASP A 194 13.50 2.16 36.76
N PRO A 195 12.92 2.50 35.60
CA PRO A 195 11.93 1.66 34.95
C PRO A 195 12.59 0.39 34.41
N LYS A 196 12.27 -0.76 34.98
CA LYS A 196 12.75 -2.08 34.54
C LYS A 196 11.60 -2.90 33.99
N LEU A 197 11.84 -3.58 32.90
CA LEU A 197 10.93 -4.57 32.35
C LEU A 197 11.13 -5.90 33.08
N THR A 198 10.04 -6.43 33.64
CA THR A 198 10.02 -7.83 34.06
C THR A 198 10.07 -8.76 32.85
N PRO A 199 10.48 -10.02 32.99
CA PRO A 199 10.42 -10.97 31.88
C PRO A 199 9.04 -11.03 31.22
N GLN A 200 7.96 -11.09 32.00
CA GLN A 200 6.59 -11.09 31.49
C GLN A 200 6.25 -9.80 30.72
N ALA A 201 6.71 -8.65 31.19
CA ALA A 201 6.52 -7.39 30.48
C ALA A 201 7.28 -7.37 29.15
N ALA A 202 8.51 -7.87 29.14
CA ALA A 202 9.30 -8.03 27.91
C ALA A 202 8.61 -8.96 26.89
N ASP A 203 8.08 -10.09 27.35
CA ASP A 203 7.35 -11.04 26.48
C ASP A 203 6.14 -10.37 25.81
N ILE A 204 5.33 -9.62 26.56
CA ILE A 204 4.18 -8.87 25.98
C ILE A 204 4.63 -7.90 24.88
N LEU A 205 5.73 -7.17 25.09
CA LEU A 205 6.25 -6.24 24.10
C LEU A 205 6.85 -6.94 22.87
N LEU A 206 7.49 -8.09 23.08
CA LEU A 206 8.04 -8.92 22.00
C LEU A 206 6.93 -9.58 21.17
N GLU A 207 5.86 -10.05 21.79
CA GLU A 207 4.67 -10.52 21.08
C GLU A 207 4.03 -9.40 20.25
N GLY A 208 4.01 -8.18 20.79
CA GLY A 208 3.46 -7.00 20.09
C GLY A 208 4.20 -6.69 18.80
N ILE A 209 5.53 -6.73 18.78
CA ILE A 209 6.32 -6.51 17.57
C ILE A 209 6.19 -7.69 16.58
N ALA A 210 6.16 -8.92 17.08
CA ALA A 210 6.03 -10.11 16.25
C ALA A 210 4.67 -10.17 15.51
N LYS A 211 3.61 -9.66 16.12
CA LYS A 211 2.28 -9.60 15.51
C LYS A 211 2.21 -8.61 14.35
N GLY A 212 2.99 -7.52 14.38
CA GLY A 212 2.99 -6.50 13.33
C GLY A 212 1.66 -5.77 13.16
N SER A 213 1.40 -5.29 11.94
CA SER A 213 0.16 -4.62 11.55
C SER A 213 -0.25 -5.08 10.15
N ASP A 214 -1.55 -5.33 9.96
CA ASP A 214 -2.15 -5.62 8.64
C ASP A 214 -2.61 -4.34 7.93
N VAL A 215 -2.38 -3.17 8.52
CA VAL A 215 -2.79 -1.88 7.96
C VAL A 215 -1.93 -1.52 6.75
N VAL A 216 -2.60 -1.23 5.64
CA VAL A 216 -1.99 -0.74 4.41
C VAL A 216 -2.66 0.57 4.03
N THR A 217 -1.99 1.68 4.28
CA THR A 217 -2.49 3.01 3.92
C THR A 217 -2.26 3.32 2.45
N PRO A 218 -2.99 4.26 1.82
CA PRO A 218 -2.72 4.71 0.46
C PRO A 218 -1.25 5.09 0.24
N LEU A 219 -0.66 5.82 1.18
CA LEU A 219 0.72 6.26 1.09
C LEU A 219 1.72 5.10 1.13
N SER A 220 1.56 4.16 2.07
CA SER A 220 2.45 2.98 2.16
C SER A 220 2.33 2.08 0.94
N PHE A 221 1.11 1.92 0.41
CA PHE A 221 0.87 1.15 -0.81
C PHE A 221 1.55 1.79 -2.02
N THR A 222 1.32 3.09 -2.26
CA THR A 222 1.95 3.82 -3.36
C THR A 222 3.47 3.81 -3.24
N PHE A 223 4.00 3.99 -2.03
CA PHE A 223 5.43 3.91 -1.78
C PHE A 223 6.00 2.54 -2.16
N ALA A 224 5.34 1.45 -1.74
CA ALA A 224 5.77 0.09 -2.07
C ALA A 224 5.76 -0.19 -3.58
N LEU A 225 4.76 0.35 -4.32
CA LEU A 225 4.70 0.25 -5.77
C LEU A 225 5.87 1.00 -6.45
N VAL A 226 6.17 2.21 -5.98
CA VAL A 226 7.30 2.99 -6.51
C VAL A 226 8.64 2.27 -6.27
N GLU A 227 8.88 1.74 -5.08
CA GLU A 227 10.09 0.97 -4.79
C GLU A 227 10.18 -0.32 -5.63
N LYS A 228 9.06 -1.00 -5.85
CA LYS A 228 8.99 -2.17 -6.73
C LYS A 228 9.31 -1.81 -8.18
N ALA A 229 8.76 -0.72 -8.69
CA ALA A 229 9.03 -0.22 -10.03
C ALA A 229 10.50 0.17 -10.22
N ARG A 230 11.09 0.89 -9.25
CA ARG A 230 12.52 1.26 -9.24
C ARG A 230 13.46 0.06 -9.26
N SER A 231 13.09 -1.02 -8.57
CA SER A 231 13.91 -2.24 -8.49
C SER A 231 14.00 -2.99 -9.83
N ASN A 232 13.07 -2.74 -10.76
CA ASN A 232 13.01 -3.36 -12.07
C ASN A 232 12.38 -2.39 -13.07
N ARG A 233 13.10 -1.31 -13.41
CA ARG A 233 12.62 -0.25 -14.31
C ARG A 233 12.25 -0.83 -15.67
N GLN A 234 11.08 -0.45 -16.15
CA GLN A 234 10.52 -0.87 -17.42
C GLN A 234 10.43 0.33 -18.38
N ARG A 235 10.52 0.07 -19.68
CA ARG A 235 10.33 1.06 -20.75
C ARG A 235 8.84 1.21 -21.02
N ILE A 236 8.28 2.36 -20.66
CA ILE A 236 6.85 2.63 -20.75
C ILE A 236 6.56 3.66 -21.84
N VAL A 237 5.72 3.30 -22.80
CA VAL A 237 5.26 4.19 -23.87
C VAL A 237 4.08 5.03 -23.38
N LEU A 238 4.18 6.34 -23.58
CA LEU A 238 3.13 7.33 -23.38
C LEU A 238 2.78 7.91 -24.77
N PRO A 239 1.65 7.47 -25.37
CA PRO A 239 1.35 7.80 -26.78
C PRO A 239 0.68 9.16 -26.97
N GLU A 240 0.22 9.82 -25.89
CA GLU A 240 -0.65 11.01 -25.95
C GLU A 240 0.11 12.28 -25.52
N SER A 241 1.21 12.60 -26.23
CA SER A 241 2.05 13.77 -25.93
C SER A 241 1.38 15.13 -26.10
N GLU A 242 0.22 15.17 -26.76
CA GLU A 242 -0.62 16.36 -26.92
C GLU A 242 -1.36 16.75 -25.62
N ASP A 243 -1.43 15.85 -24.62
CA ASP A 243 -2.07 16.11 -23.34
C ASP A 243 -1.02 16.50 -22.30
N ASP A 244 -1.11 17.70 -21.77
CA ASP A 244 -0.17 18.23 -20.77
C ASP A 244 -0.04 17.33 -19.53
N ARG A 245 -1.11 16.64 -19.10
CA ARG A 245 -1.09 15.72 -17.97
C ARG A 245 -0.10 14.59 -18.18
N ILE A 246 0.05 14.12 -19.42
CA ILE A 246 1.02 13.08 -19.78
C ILE A 246 2.45 13.59 -19.68
N LEU A 247 2.71 14.83 -20.10
CA LEU A 247 4.03 15.44 -19.96
C LEU A 247 4.42 15.67 -18.48
N TYR A 248 3.47 16.12 -17.66
CA TYR A 248 3.68 16.21 -16.20
C TYR A 248 3.97 14.82 -15.58
N ALA A 249 3.19 13.81 -15.94
CA ALA A 249 3.39 12.45 -15.45
C ALA A 249 4.74 11.87 -15.91
N ALA A 250 5.15 12.14 -17.15
CA ALA A 250 6.45 11.74 -17.67
C ALA A 250 7.61 12.36 -16.85
N ALA A 251 7.54 13.67 -16.59
CA ALA A 251 8.55 14.38 -15.81
C ALA A 251 8.65 13.83 -14.38
N GLU A 252 7.51 13.60 -13.72
CA GLU A 252 7.47 13.01 -12.37
C GLU A 252 8.04 11.58 -12.34
N CYS A 253 7.70 10.75 -13.34
CA CYS A 253 8.22 9.38 -13.44
C CYS A 253 9.75 9.37 -13.64
N LEU A 254 10.28 10.31 -14.42
CA LEU A 254 11.73 10.47 -14.64
C LEU A 254 12.44 10.96 -13.37
N GLU A 255 11.93 12.01 -12.73
CA GLU A 255 12.48 12.56 -11.48
C GLU A 255 12.50 11.50 -10.37
N ARG A 256 11.43 10.73 -10.26
CA ARG A 256 11.31 9.67 -9.25
C ARG A 256 11.94 8.34 -9.68
N GLU A 257 12.53 8.25 -10.87
CA GLU A 257 13.16 7.05 -11.41
C GLU A 257 12.26 5.81 -11.43
N ILE A 258 10.96 6.00 -11.71
CA ILE A 258 9.95 4.92 -11.68
C ILE A 258 10.02 4.04 -12.93
N ALA A 259 10.23 4.65 -14.09
CA ALA A 259 10.25 3.98 -15.38
C ALA A 259 11.20 4.68 -16.38
N ASP A 260 11.62 3.98 -17.41
CA ASP A 260 12.25 4.58 -18.58
C ASP A 260 11.13 5.00 -19.55
N ILE A 261 10.98 6.30 -19.76
CA ILE A 261 9.84 6.87 -20.48
C ILE A 261 10.11 6.99 -21.97
N VAL A 262 9.17 6.50 -22.77
CA VAL A 262 9.12 6.71 -24.23
C VAL A 262 7.87 7.53 -24.56
N ILE A 263 8.05 8.72 -25.12
CA ILE A 263 6.95 9.62 -25.53
C ILE A 263 6.79 9.53 -27.04
N LEU A 264 5.57 9.27 -27.53
CA LEU A 264 5.26 9.34 -28.96
C LEU A 264 4.90 10.77 -29.35
N GLY A 265 5.58 11.30 -30.35
CA GLY A 265 5.34 12.66 -30.85
C GLY A 265 6.53 13.22 -31.59
N GLU A 266 6.34 14.39 -32.18
CA GLU A 266 7.43 15.11 -32.86
C GLU A 266 8.33 15.78 -31.81
N LYS A 267 9.61 15.45 -31.82
CA LYS A 267 10.58 15.92 -30.79
C LYS A 267 10.55 17.44 -30.59
N LYS A 268 10.43 18.20 -31.66
CA LYS A 268 10.41 19.67 -31.58
C LYS A 268 9.15 20.19 -30.86
N GLU A 269 8.01 19.52 -31.06
CA GLU A 269 6.74 19.91 -30.46
C GLU A 269 6.72 19.56 -28.97
N VAL A 270 7.16 18.34 -28.64
CA VAL A 270 7.27 17.88 -27.25
C VAL A 270 8.26 18.73 -26.45
N ASP A 271 9.47 19.00 -27.00
CA ASP A 271 10.48 19.85 -26.34
C ASP A 271 9.95 21.29 -26.14
N ALA A 272 9.27 21.86 -27.14
CA ALA A 272 8.70 23.20 -27.02
C ALA A 272 7.60 23.27 -25.95
N ARG A 273 6.71 22.28 -25.92
CA ARG A 273 5.65 22.21 -24.91
C ARG A 273 6.17 21.99 -23.50
N ALA A 274 7.17 21.09 -23.34
CA ALA A 274 7.85 20.88 -22.06
C ALA A 274 8.50 22.17 -21.53
N ALA A 275 9.16 22.94 -22.41
CA ALA A 275 9.75 24.22 -22.05
C ALA A 275 8.71 25.26 -21.61
N GLU A 276 7.55 25.34 -22.29
CA GLU A 276 6.44 26.23 -21.90
C GLU A 276 5.87 25.85 -20.51
N LEU A 277 5.81 24.55 -20.21
CA LEU A 277 5.31 24.03 -18.94
C LEU A 277 6.37 24.01 -17.83
N GLY A 278 7.63 24.32 -18.15
CA GLY A 278 8.76 24.29 -17.21
C GLY A 278 9.14 22.87 -16.76
N LEU A 279 8.94 21.87 -17.61
CA LEU A 279 9.22 20.45 -17.32
C LEU A 279 10.60 20.02 -17.85
N ASP A 280 11.30 19.18 -17.10
CA ASP A 280 12.49 18.48 -17.57
C ASP A 280 12.14 17.08 -18.07
N LEU A 281 12.24 16.88 -19.38
CA LEU A 281 12.03 15.61 -20.05
C LEU A 281 13.33 15.04 -20.66
N ALA A 282 14.51 15.52 -20.25
CA ALA A 282 15.79 15.12 -20.84
C ALA A 282 16.08 13.60 -20.74
N GLY A 283 15.49 12.92 -19.77
CA GLY A 283 15.59 11.45 -19.63
C GLY A 283 14.62 10.64 -20.49
N ALA A 284 13.65 11.29 -21.18
CA ALA A 284 12.69 10.60 -22.02
C ALA A 284 13.24 10.33 -23.43
N ARG A 285 12.91 9.17 -24.00
CA ARG A 285 13.09 8.88 -25.43
C ARG A 285 11.86 9.38 -26.17
N ILE A 286 12.01 10.40 -27.03
CA ILE A 286 10.93 10.88 -27.89
C ILE A 286 11.03 10.17 -29.23
N VAL A 287 9.91 9.57 -29.70
CA VAL A 287 9.83 8.78 -30.91
C VAL A 287 8.70 9.32 -31.79
N SER A 288 9.03 9.71 -33.05
CA SER A 288 8.03 10.11 -34.01
C SER A 288 7.28 8.91 -34.58
N THR A 289 5.96 8.99 -34.65
CA THR A 289 5.14 7.99 -35.38
C THR A 289 5.30 8.08 -36.89
N SER A 290 6.06 9.04 -37.38
CA SER A 290 6.43 9.21 -38.80
C SER A 290 7.82 8.64 -39.12
N ASP A 291 8.51 8.01 -38.17
CA ASP A 291 9.83 7.39 -38.39
C ASP A 291 9.72 6.27 -39.45
N PRO A 292 10.43 6.41 -40.60
CA PRO A 292 10.22 5.49 -41.73
C PRO A 292 10.67 4.05 -41.42
N GLU A 293 11.73 3.87 -40.62
CA GLU A 293 12.26 2.54 -40.28
C GLU A 293 11.32 1.80 -39.36
N LEU A 294 10.80 2.50 -38.33
CA LEU A 294 9.84 1.94 -37.40
C LEU A 294 8.49 1.67 -38.07
N LEU A 295 8.02 2.59 -38.95
CA LEU A 295 6.78 2.39 -39.68
C LEU A 295 6.85 1.15 -40.59
N ASP A 296 7.95 0.96 -41.33
CA ASP A 296 8.12 -0.22 -42.17
C ASP A 296 8.18 -1.51 -41.32
N LYS A 297 8.96 -1.50 -40.25
CA LYS A 297 9.08 -2.60 -39.28
C LYS A 297 7.71 -3.00 -38.72
N TYR A 298 6.94 -2.04 -38.25
CA TYR A 298 5.65 -2.29 -37.61
C TYR A 298 4.55 -2.63 -38.62
N ALA A 299 4.51 -1.99 -39.79
CA ALA A 299 3.55 -2.31 -40.83
C ALA A 299 3.73 -3.74 -41.35
N THR A 300 4.99 -4.16 -41.58
CA THR A 300 5.31 -5.52 -42.02
C THR A 300 4.81 -6.55 -41.01
N GLU A 301 5.09 -6.36 -39.74
CA GLU A 301 4.66 -7.30 -38.67
C GLU A 301 3.14 -7.26 -38.48
N PHE A 302 2.51 -6.07 -38.47
CA PHE A 302 1.06 -5.95 -38.34
C PHE A 302 0.31 -6.62 -39.50
N ALA A 303 0.79 -6.45 -40.78
CA ALA A 303 0.24 -7.16 -41.95
C ALA A 303 0.34 -8.69 -41.74
N ARG A 304 1.49 -9.18 -41.25
CA ARG A 304 1.70 -10.61 -40.95
C ARG A 304 0.72 -11.12 -39.86
N LEU A 305 0.53 -10.38 -38.80
CA LEU A 305 -0.42 -10.73 -37.72
C LEU A 305 -1.87 -10.78 -38.21
N ARG A 306 -2.21 -9.89 -39.13
CA ARG A 306 -3.58 -9.71 -39.67
C ARG A 306 -3.81 -10.34 -41.04
N ALA A 307 -2.85 -11.12 -41.55
CA ALA A 307 -2.94 -11.77 -42.89
C ALA A 307 -4.24 -12.58 -43.08
N LYS A 308 -4.68 -13.33 -42.03
CA LYS A 308 -5.95 -14.10 -42.08
C LYS A 308 -7.21 -13.22 -42.19
N LYS A 309 -7.09 -11.91 -41.95
CA LYS A 309 -8.16 -10.90 -42.07
C LYS A 309 -8.04 -10.11 -43.37
N GLY A 310 -7.06 -10.43 -44.23
CA GLY A 310 -6.85 -9.79 -45.52
C GLY A 310 -6.23 -8.40 -45.49
N VAL A 311 -5.56 -8.02 -44.40
CA VAL A 311 -4.90 -6.71 -44.27
C VAL A 311 -3.65 -6.70 -45.15
N SER A 312 -3.60 -5.77 -46.15
CA SER A 312 -2.41 -5.56 -46.97
C SER A 312 -1.34 -4.76 -46.23
N TYR A 313 -0.11 -4.73 -46.77
CA TYR A 313 0.97 -3.90 -46.25
C TYR A 313 0.60 -2.41 -46.23
N GLU A 314 -0.01 -1.91 -47.30
CA GLU A 314 -0.43 -0.50 -47.43
C GLU A 314 -1.47 -0.13 -46.36
N GLN A 315 -2.44 -1.02 -46.13
CA GLN A 315 -3.42 -0.86 -45.04
C GLN A 315 -2.77 -0.92 -43.68
N ALA A 316 -1.82 -1.82 -43.50
CA ALA A 316 -1.05 -1.93 -42.26
C ALA A 316 -0.24 -0.66 -41.98
N LEU A 317 0.46 -0.14 -43.03
CA LEU A 317 1.26 1.09 -42.93
C LEU A 317 0.42 2.30 -42.51
N GLU A 318 -0.80 2.42 -43.04
CA GLU A 318 -1.70 3.50 -42.68
C GLU A 318 -2.22 3.33 -41.21
N THR A 319 -2.52 2.08 -40.82
CA THR A 319 -3.03 1.78 -39.47
C THR A 319 -2.00 2.05 -38.39
N VAL A 320 -0.74 1.66 -38.59
CA VAL A 320 0.30 1.81 -37.56
C VAL A 320 0.82 3.23 -37.37
N LYS A 321 0.39 4.21 -38.19
CA LYS A 321 0.63 5.64 -37.97
C LYS A 321 -0.17 6.17 -36.75
N ASP A 322 -1.27 5.51 -36.44
CA ASP A 322 -2.06 5.82 -35.25
C ASP A 322 -1.25 5.56 -33.98
N VAL A 323 -1.24 6.52 -33.06
CA VAL A 323 -0.38 6.49 -31.86
C VAL A 323 -0.63 5.26 -30.95
N SER A 324 -1.89 4.80 -30.84
CA SER A 324 -2.22 3.62 -30.03
C SER A 324 -1.76 2.32 -30.73
N TYR A 325 -1.90 2.24 -32.05
CA TYR A 325 -1.36 1.11 -32.81
C TYR A 325 0.16 1.11 -32.80
N PHE A 326 0.79 2.26 -33.00
CA PHE A 326 2.25 2.40 -32.95
C PHE A 326 2.82 1.97 -31.59
N GLY A 327 2.29 2.52 -30.50
CA GLY A 327 2.74 2.16 -29.15
C GLY A 327 2.49 0.68 -28.83
N THR A 328 1.35 0.11 -29.27
CA THR A 328 1.07 -1.32 -29.10
C THR A 328 2.05 -2.19 -29.89
N MET A 329 2.43 -1.76 -31.10
CA MET A 329 3.46 -2.45 -31.90
C MET A 329 4.85 -2.36 -31.26
N MET A 330 5.21 -1.22 -30.62
CA MET A 330 6.45 -1.11 -29.85
C MET A 330 6.51 -2.18 -28.75
N VAL A 331 5.42 -2.36 -28.00
CA VAL A 331 5.35 -3.39 -26.94
C VAL A 331 5.42 -4.80 -27.55
N HIS A 332 4.70 -5.05 -28.64
CA HIS A 332 4.73 -6.35 -29.31
C HIS A 332 6.11 -6.74 -29.86
N MET A 333 6.89 -5.76 -30.31
CA MET A 333 8.21 -5.94 -30.93
C MET A 333 9.37 -5.81 -29.94
N ASP A 334 9.11 -5.77 -28.62
CA ASP A 334 10.08 -5.61 -27.55
C ASP A 334 10.89 -4.29 -27.60
N ASP A 335 10.37 -3.27 -28.33
CA ASP A 335 10.95 -1.92 -28.34
C ASP A 335 10.53 -1.11 -27.09
N ALA A 336 9.50 -1.60 -26.37
CA ALA A 336 9.04 -1.15 -25.05
C ALA A 336 8.45 -2.33 -24.27
N ASP A 337 8.32 -2.18 -22.94
CA ASP A 337 7.83 -3.24 -22.06
C ASP A 337 6.34 -3.08 -21.72
N GLY A 338 5.81 -1.85 -21.88
CA GLY A 338 4.42 -1.54 -21.64
C GLY A 338 4.00 -0.21 -22.26
N MET A 339 2.68 0.03 -22.29
CA MET A 339 2.10 1.29 -22.74
C MET A 339 1.01 1.73 -21.75
N VAL A 340 0.98 3.01 -21.41
CA VAL A 340 -0.09 3.64 -20.62
C VAL A 340 -0.74 4.71 -21.49
N SER A 341 -2.05 4.58 -21.70
CA SER A 341 -2.85 5.44 -22.60
C SER A 341 -4.25 5.64 -22.02
N GLY A 342 -5.00 6.62 -22.53
CA GLY A 342 -6.38 6.91 -22.17
C GLY A 342 -6.61 8.29 -21.54
N ALA A 343 -5.63 9.20 -21.65
CA ALA A 343 -5.79 10.59 -21.20
C ALA A 343 -6.61 11.41 -22.20
N ALA A 344 -6.34 11.28 -23.48
CA ALA A 344 -6.99 12.00 -24.59
C ALA A 344 -7.89 11.09 -25.43
N HIS A 345 -7.61 9.79 -25.48
CA HIS A 345 -8.33 8.84 -26.32
C HIS A 345 -9.34 7.99 -25.52
N THR A 346 -10.33 7.45 -26.21
CA THR A 346 -11.34 6.57 -25.59
C THR A 346 -10.75 5.20 -25.21
N THR A 347 -11.36 4.52 -24.24
CA THR A 347 -11.01 3.15 -23.86
C THR A 347 -10.97 2.21 -25.06
N ALA A 348 -11.93 2.34 -25.99
CA ALA A 348 -11.96 1.51 -27.20
C ALA A 348 -10.74 1.74 -28.09
N HIS A 349 -10.28 2.99 -28.22
CA HIS A 349 -9.11 3.35 -29.05
C HIS A 349 -7.81 2.72 -28.52
N THR A 350 -7.68 2.57 -27.22
CA THR A 350 -6.53 1.92 -26.57
C THR A 350 -6.64 0.38 -26.62
N ILE A 351 -7.83 -0.16 -26.35
CA ILE A 351 -8.00 -1.61 -26.19
C ILE A 351 -8.03 -2.35 -27.54
N VAL A 352 -8.62 -1.77 -28.60
CA VAL A 352 -8.74 -2.43 -29.91
C VAL A 352 -7.39 -2.84 -30.48
N PRO A 353 -6.33 -1.98 -30.51
CA PRO A 353 -4.99 -2.39 -30.94
C PRO A 353 -4.45 -3.57 -30.13
N SER A 354 -4.62 -3.54 -28.80
CA SER A 354 -4.16 -4.61 -27.91
C SER A 354 -4.82 -5.96 -28.23
N PHE A 355 -6.13 -5.97 -28.50
CA PHE A 355 -6.83 -7.20 -28.94
C PHE A 355 -6.35 -7.70 -30.30
N GLN A 356 -6.01 -6.80 -31.21
CA GLN A 356 -5.59 -7.17 -32.55
C GLN A 356 -4.16 -7.68 -32.62
N ILE A 357 -3.28 -7.18 -31.77
CA ILE A 357 -1.83 -7.38 -31.80
C ILE A 357 -1.39 -8.33 -30.70
N ILE A 358 -1.60 -7.96 -29.42
CA ILE A 358 -1.08 -8.68 -28.24
C ILE A 358 -1.96 -9.87 -27.87
N LYS A 359 -3.29 -9.70 -27.88
CA LYS A 359 -4.29 -10.71 -27.49
C LYS A 359 -4.26 -11.00 -25.97
N THR A 360 -4.99 -12.06 -25.58
CA THR A 360 -5.02 -12.53 -24.19
C THR A 360 -3.86 -13.47 -23.89
N LYS A 361 -3.45 -13.53 -22.62
CA LYS A 361 -2.50 -14.54 -22.12
C LYS A 361 -3.05 -15.96 -22.36
N PRO A 362 -2.21 -16.97 -22.61
CA PRO A 362 -2.66 -18.36 -22.69
C PRO A 362 -3.47 -18.76 -21.46
N GLY A 363 -4.61 -19.42 -21.65
CA GLY A 363 -5.51 -19.85 -20.59
C GLY A 363 -6.49 -18.76 -20.11
N THR A 364 -6.38 -17.52 -20.57
CA THR A 364 -7.32 -16.44 -20.26
C THR A 364 -8.32 -16.26 -21.40
N SER A 365 -9.59 -16.51 -21.14
CA SER A 365 -10.66 -16.47 -22.14
C SER A 365 -11.24 -15.08 -22.37
N ILE A 366 -11.05 -14.15 -21.43
CA ILE A 366 -11.67 -12.82 -21.42
C ILE A 366 -10.72 -11.77 -20.83
N VAL A 367 -10.79 -10.55 -21.35
CA VAL A 367 -10.15 -9.38 -20.75
C VAL A 367 -11.10 -8.75 -19.73
N SER A 368 -10.61 -8.40 -18.56
CA SER A 368 -11.37 -7.74 -17.50
C SER A 368 -10.57 -6.59 -16.90
N SER A 369 -11.27 -5.71 -16.21
CA SER A 369 -10.66 -4.63 -15.43
C SER A 369 -10.51 -5.02 -13.95
N VAL A 370 -9.51 -4.42 -13.30
CA VAL A 370 -9.35 -4.45 -11.85
C VAL A 370 -9.07 -3.03 -11.37
N PHE A 371 -9.88 -2.57 -10.41
CA PHE A 371 -9.65 -1.31 -9.71
C PHE A 371 -9.04 -1.61 -8.34
N LEU A 372 -7.95 -0.92 -8.02
CA LEU A 372 -7.36 -0.96 -6.69
C LEU A 372 -7.95 0.18 -5.87
N MET A 373 -8.79 -0.19 -4.90
CA MET A 373 -9.50 0.73 -4.02
C MET A 373 -8.65 1.00 -2.79
N LEU A 374 -8.03 2.16 -2.72
CA LEU A 374 -7.18 2.57 -1.62
C LEU A 374 -8.03 3.15 -0.49
N MET A 375 -8.36 2.30 0.49
CA MET A 375 -9.08 2.71 1.70
C MET A 375 -8.07 3.27 2.73
N ALA A 376 -8.57 3.87 3.80
CA ALA A 376 -7.73 4.49 4.81
C ALA A 376 -6.72 3.51 5.45
N ASP A 377 -7.08 2.25 5.60
CA ASP A 377 -6.33 1.21 6.31
C ASP A 377 -6.09 -0.09 5.54
N ARG A 378 -6.56 -0.15 4.28
CA ARG A 378 -6.47 -1.36 3.45
C ARG A 378 -6.60 -1.08 1.97
N VAL A 379 -6.23 -2.06 1.14
CA VAL A 379 -6.44 -2.01 -0.31
C VAL A 379 -7.37 -3.15 -0.71
N HIS A 380 -8.40 -2.84 -1.49
CA HIS A 380 -9.29 -3.81 -2.10
C HIS A 380 -9.12 -3.84 -3.62
N ALA A 381 -9.26 -5.01 -4.23
CA ALA A 381 -9.29 -5.18 -5.67
C ALA A 381 -10.75 -5.43 -6.12
N TYR A 382 -11.28 -4.59 -7.00
CA TYR A 382 -12.64 -4.69 -7.55
C TYR A 382 -12.59 -5.10 -9.02
N GLY A 383 -13.22 -6.19 -9.39
CA GLY A 383 -13.30 -6.71 -10.75
C GLY A 383 -14.69 -7.29 -11.06
N ASP A 384 -15.23 -7.15 -12.24
CA ASP A 384 -14.94 -6.25 -13.34
C ASP A 384 -15.82 -5.00 -13.24
N CYS A 385 -15.22 -3.83 -13.38
CA CYS A 385 -15.94 -2.56 -13.20
C CYS A 385 -16.02 -1.71 -14.48
N ALA A 386 -15.39 -2.14 -15.60
CA ALA A 386 -15.24 -1.29 -16.78
C ALA A 386 -15.41 -1.98 -18.15
N VAL A 387 -15.40 -3.30 -18.24
CA VAL A 387 -15.30 -4.00 -19.54
C VAL A 387 -16.52 -4.89 -19.85
N ASN A 388 -16.86 -5.86 -18.98
CA ASN A 388 -17.83 -6.90 -19.31
C ASN A 388 -19.22 -6.58 -18.76
N THR A 389 -20.18 -6.33 -19.64
CA THR A 389 -21.55 -5.91 -19.26
C THR A 389 -22.29 -6.98 -18.45
N ASN A 390 -22.39 -8.19 -18.97
CA ASN A 390 -23.10 -9.32 -18.37
C ASN A 390 -22.28 -10.59 -18.62
N PRO A 391 -21.25 -10.86 -17.80
CA PRO A 391 -20.41 -12.04 -17.98
C PRO A 391 -21.19 -13.32 -17.70
N THR A 392 -20.92 -14.39 -18.51
CA THR A 392 -21.43 -15.73 -18.21
C THR A 392 -20.74 -16.28 -16.93
N PRO A 393 -21.25 -17.36 -16.32
CA PRO A 393 -20.59 -17.98 -15.17
C PRO A 393 -19.12 -18.36 -15.44
N GLU A 394 -18.79 -18.85 -16.63
CA GLU A 394 -17.43 -19.20 -17.04
C GLU A 394 -16.54 -17.94 -17.17
N GLN A 395 -17.10 -16.86 -17.71
CA GLN A 395 -16.41 -15.58 -17.81
C GLN A 395 -16.18 -14.97 -16.43
N LEU A 396 -17.19 -15.02 -15.56
CA LEU A 396 -17.12 -14.51 -14.20
C LEU A 396 -16.09 -15.29 -13.35
N ALA A 397 -15.99 -16.61 -13.53
CA ALA A 397 -14.93 -17.43 -12.92
C ALA A 397 -13.52 -17.00 -13.38
N ASN A 398 -13.34 -16.74 -14.68
CA ASN A 398 -12.06 -16.24 -15.21
C ASN A 398 -11.73 -14.83 -14.69
N ILE A 399 -12.73 -13.94 -14.55
CA ILE A 399 -12.57 -12.61 -13.94
C ILE A 399 -12.08 -12.77 -12.49
N ALA A 400 -12.65 -13.70 -11.72
CA ALA A 400 -12.25 -13.95 -10.33
C ALA A 400 -10.78 -14.36 -10.23
N VAL A 401 -10.35 -15.36 -11.02
CA VAL A 401 -8.97 -15.85 -11.01
C VAL A 401 -8.00 -14.76 -11.49
N SER A 402 -8.35 -14.01 -12.54
CA SER A 402 -7.52 -12.92 -13.06
C SER A 402 -7.41 -11.76 -12.07
N SER A 403 -8.52 -11.38 -11.39
CA SER A 403 -8.53 -10.33 -10.38
C SER A 403 -7.70 -10.71 -9.16
N ALA A 404 -7.78 -11.97 -8.71
CA ALA A 404 -6.95 -12.49 -7.64
C ALA A 404 -5.46 -12.41 -7.97
N LYS A 405 -5.07 -12.83 -9.18
CA LYS A 405 -3.69 -12.76 -9.65
C LYS A 405 -3.19 -11.31 -9.72
N THR A 406 -4.01 -10.40 -10.24
CA THR A 406 -3.68 -8.97 -10.27
C THR A 406 -3.49 -8.42 -8.86
N ALA A 407 -4.39 -8.74 -7.93
CA ALA A 407 -4.27 -8.33 -6.53
C ALA A 407 -2.92 -8.79 -5.92
N GLU A 408 -2.54 -10.06 -6.13
CA GLU A 408 -1.28 -10.63 -5.67
C GLU A 408 -0.06 -9.92 -6.30
N GLU A 409 -0.10 -9.63 -7.61
CA GLU A 409 0.96 -8.89 -8.33
C GLU A 409 1.16 -7.48 -7.73
N PHE A 410 0.10 -6.87 -7.19
CA PHE A 410 0.15 -5.58 -6.48
C PHE A 410 0.37 -5.72 -4.96
N GLY A 411 0.63 -6.92 -4.45
CA GLY A 411 0.95 -7.16 -3.03
C GLY A 411 -0.25 -7.26 -2.10
N VAL A 412 -1.45 -7.47 -2.66
CA VAL A 412 -2.69 -7.72 -1.89
C VAL A 412 -2.91 -9.23 -1.81
N ASP A 413 -2.94 -9.81 -0.59
CA ASP A 413 -3.23 -11.22 -0.35
C ASP A 413 -4.67 -11.55 -0.79
N PRO A 414 -4.89 -12.39 -1.85
CA PRO A 414 -6.18 -12.53 -2.47
C PRO A 414 -7.14 -13.42 -1.66
N LYS A 415 -8.21 -12.82 -1.14
CA LYS A 415 -9.38 -13.48 -0.56
C LYS A 415 -10.59 -13.03 -1.35
N VAL A 416 -11.10 -13.90 -2.23
CA VAL A 416 -12.07 -13.54 -3.27
C VAL A 416 -13.50 -13.70 -2.79
N ALA A 417 -14.27 -12.62 -2.83
CA ALA A 417 -15.72 -12.61 -2.63
C ALA A 417 -16.45 -12.51 -3.97
N MET A 418 -17.22 -13.54 -4.33
CA MET A 418 -18.12 -13.54 -5.49
C MET A 418 -19.44 -12.90 -5.07
N LEU A 419 -19.59 -11.61 -5.42
CA LEU A 419 -20.67 -10.78 -4.90
C LEU A 419 -22.04 -11.13 -5.48
N SER A 420 -23.05 -11.09 -4.60
CA SER A 420 -24.45 -11.29 -4.94
C SER A 420 -25.32 -10.53 -3.93
N TYR A 421 -26.60 -10.33 -4.25
CA TYR A 421 -27.60 -9.92 -3.25
C TYR A 421 -27.93 -11.04 -2.25
N SER A 422 -27.43 -12.25 -2.45
CA SER A 422 -27.60 -13.42 -1.58
C SER A 422 -26.29 -13.81 -0.91
N THR A 423 -26.39 -14.34 0.31
CA THR A 423 -25.28 -15.01 1.01
C THR A 423 -25.66 -16.47 1.23
N GLY A 424 -24.89 -17.40 0.65
CA GLY A 424 -25.21 -18.82 0.64
C GLY A 424 -26.61 -19.06 0.07
N ASP A 425 -27.43 -19.79 0.80
CA ASP A 425 -28.81 -20.19 0.37
C ASP A 425 -29.90 -19.18 0.73
N SER A 426 -29.53 -17.95 1.15
CA SER A 426 -30.52 -16.95 1.63
C SER A 426 -31.44 -16.40 0.53
N GLY A 427 -31.02 -16.42 -0.72
CA GLY A 427 -31.76 -15.99 -1.90
C GLY A 427 -31.76 -17.03 -3.00
N LYS A 428 -32.65 -16.87 -3.98
CA LYS A 428 -32.78 -17.73 -5.16
C LYS A 428 -33.04 -16.89 -6.39
N GLY A 429 -32.65 -17.40 -7.53
CA GLY A 429 -32.90 -16.78 -8.82
C GLY A 429 -31.72 -16.91 -9.78
N PRO A 430 -31.91 -16.59 -11.07
CA PRO A 430 -30.92 -16.84 -12.10
C PRO A 430 -29.58 -16.09 -11.84
N ASP A 431 -29.65 -14.90 -11.22
CA ASP A 431 -28.44 -14.14 -10.90
C ASP A 431 -27.63 -14.82 -9.76
N VAL A 432 -28.33 -15.40 -8.76
CA VAL A 432 -27.68 -16.16 -7.68
C VAL A 432 -27.09 -17.45 -8.24
N ASP A 433 -27.85 -18.17 -9.05
CA ASP A 433 -27.44 -19.43 -9.67
C ASP A 433 -26.18 -19.23 -10.54
N ALA A 434 -26.11 -18.11 -11.28
CA ALA A 434 -24.93 -17.75 -12.08
C ALA A 434 -23.68 -17.53 -11.20
N VAL A 435 -23.82 -16.86 -10.05
CA VAL A 435 -22.69 -16.64 -9.12
C VAL A 435 -22.28 -17.94 -8.43
N VAL A 436 -23.22 -18.81 -8.07
CA VAL A 436 -22.96 -20.16 -7.51
C VAL A 436 -22.11 -20.97 -8.49
N GLU A 437 -22.53 -21.03 -9.77
CA GLU A 437 -21.81 -21.77 -10.81
C GLU A 437 -20.44 -21.14 -11.09
N ALA A 438 -20.35 -19.80 -11.17
CA ALA A 438 -19.08 -19.12 -11.33
C ALA A 438 -18.09 -19.40 -10.18
N THR A 439 -18.58 -19.45 -8.94
CA THR A 439 -17.78 -19.78 -7.76
C THR A 439 -17.24 -21.22 -7.84
N ARG A 440 -18.08 -22.16 -8.26
CA ARG A 440 -17.68 -23.56 -8.47
C ARG A 440 -16.60 -23.66 -9.52
N LEU A 441 -16.79 -23.03 -10.69
CA LEU A 441 -15.84 -23.03 -11.80
C LEU A 441 -14.53 -22.35 -11.42
N ALA A 442 -14.56 -21.24 -10.67
CA ALA A 442 -13.34 -20.56 -10.21
C ALA A 442 -12.50 -21.46 -9.27
N ARG A 443 -13.15 -22.25 -8.40
CA ARG A 443 -12.47 -23.26 -7.56
C ARG A 443 -11.83 -24.37 -8.40
N GLU A 444 -12.43 -24.74 -9.51
CA GLU A 444 -11.85 -25.73 -10.44
C GLU A 444 -10.66 -25.15 -11.22
N LEU A 445 -10.73 -23.88 -11.62
CA LEU A 445 -9.65 -23.18 -12.32
C LEU A 445 -8.42 -22.93 -11.42
N ASN A 446 -8.64 -22.64 -10.15
CA ASN A 446 -7.58 -22.44 -9.16
C ASN A 446 -7.99 -23.00 -7.80
N PRO A 447 -7.68 -24.30 -7.51
CA PRO A 447 -8.08 -24.96 -6.27
C PRO A 447 -7.46 -24.37 -4.99
N ASP A 448 -6.33 -23.69 -5.10
CA ASP A 448 -5.62 -23.09 -3.96
C ASP A 448 -6.15 -21.70 -3.60
N LEU A 449 -7.02 -21.10 -4.45
CA LEU A 449 -7.54 -19.80 -4.24
C LEU A 449 -8.61 -19.78 -3.14
N LEU A 450 -8.44 -18.92 -2.14
CA LEU A 450 -9.46 -18.67 -1.13
C LEU A 450 -10.61 -17.88 -1.79
N ILE A 451 -11.73 -18.57 -2.03
CA ILE A 451 -12.89 -17.99 -2.71
C ILE A 451 -14.20 -18.38 -2.01
N GLU A 452 -15.09 -17.39 -1.83
CA GLU A 452 -16.41 -17.55 -1.23
C GLU A 452 -17.48 -16.88 -2.11
N GLY A 453 -18.62 -17.54 -2.24
CA GLY A 453 -19.76 -17.02 -2.99
C GLY A 453 -20.89 -18.05 -3.16
N PRO A 454 -22.13 -17.55 -3.34
CA PRO A 454 -22.52 -16.13 -3.39
C PRO A 454 -22.44 -15.48 -2.00
N ILE A 455 -22.00 -14.24 -1.95
CA ILE A 455 -21.85 -13.50 -0.70
C ILE A 455 -22.25 -12.02 -0.87
N GLN A 456 -22.99 -11.47 0.10
CA GLN A 456 -23.32 -10.05 0.14
C GLN A 456 -22.08 -9.24 0.58
N TYR A 457 -22.01 -7.97 0.13
CA TYR A 457 -20.88 -7.10 0.39
C TYR A 457 -20.61 -6.91 1.90
N ASP A 458 -21.67 -6.69 2.72
CA ASP A 458 -21.56 -6.57 4.17
C ASP A 458 -20.91 -7.81 4.81
N ALA A 459 -21.33 -9.00 4.39
CA ALA A 459 -20.76 -10.25 4.89
C ALA A 459 -19.33 -10.50 4.40
N ALA A 460 -18.93 -9.90 3.27
CA ALA A 460 -17.58 -10.01 2.75
C ALA A 460 -16.58 -9.13 3.52
N VAL A 461 -16.99 -7.95 4.04
CA VAL A 461 -16.10 -6.96 4.66
C VAL A 461 -16.22 -6.86 6.18
N ASP A 462 -17.37 -7.18 6.76
CA ASP A 462 -17.63 -7.03 8.20
C ASP A 462 -17.57 -8.37 8.94
N ALA A 463 -16.65 -8.45 9.90
CA ALA A 463 -16.44 -9.69 10.66
C ALA A 463 -17.66 -10.11 11.51
N ALA A 464 -18.45 -9.15 11.99
CA ALA A 464 -19.64 -9.45 12.79
C ALA A 464 -20.79 -9.97 11.91
N ALA A 465 -20.95 -9.43 10.71
CA ALA A 465 -21.87 -9.95 9.70
C ALA A 465 -21.45 -11.34 9.22
N ALA A 466 -20.16 -11.52 8.94
CA ALA A 466 -19.58 -12.81 8.54
C ALA A 466 -19.79 -13.91 9.59
N ALA A 467 -19.54 -13.63 10.86
CA ALA A 467 -19.71 -14.57 11.96
C ALA A 467 -21.16 -15.10 12.09
N LYS A 468 -22.15 -14.30 11.67
CA LYS A 468 -23.57 -14.71 11.67
C LYS A 468 -23.97 -15.48 10.42
N LYS A 469 -23.46 -15.07 9.25
CA LYS A 469 -23.91 -15.59 7.94
C LYS A 469 -23.06 -16.77 7.46
N LEU A 470 -21.73 -16.70 7.65
CA LEU A 470 -20.73 -17.67 7.15
C LEU A 470 -19.59 -17.89 8.17
N PRO A 471 -19.85 -18.43 9.37
CA PRO A 471 -18.89 -18.50 10.47
C PRO A 471 -17.61 -19.30 10.18
N ASN A 472 -17.69 -20.23 9.21
CA ASN A 472 -16.56 -21.10 8.85
C ASN A 472 -15.84 -20.67 7.55
N SER A 473 -16.23 -19.56 6.94
CA SER A 473 -15.61 -19.11 5.69
C SER A 473 -14.21 -18.54 5.93
N PRO A 474 -13.21 -18.91 5.14
CA PRO A 474 -11.88 -18.32 5.20
C PRO A 474 -11.84 -16.91 4.57
N VAL A 475 -12.89 -16.47 3.90
CA VAL A 475 -12.99 -15.21 3.14
C VAL A 475 -13.94 -14.20 3.79
N ALA A 476 -15.09 -14.65 4.29
CA ALA A 476 -16.10 -13.77 4.85
C ALA A 476 -15.55 -12.89 5.98
N GLY A 477 -15.88 -11.60 5.96
CA GLY A 477 -15.43 -10.58 6.91
C GLY A 477 -13.99 -10.10 6.72
N ARG A 478 -13.27 -10.62 5.71
CA ARG A 478 -11.86 -10.28 5.42
C ARG A 478 -11.50 -10.39 3.93
N ALA A 479 -12.50 -10.29 3.07
CA ALA A 479 -12.29 -10.29 1.63
C ALA A 479 -11.42 -9.12 1.21
N THR A 480 -10.56 -9.35 0.21
CA THR A 480 -9.66 -8.34 -0.36
C THR A 480 -9.89 -8.18 -1.85
N VAL A 481 -10.50 -9.17 -2.50
CA VAL A 481 -10.88 -9.14 -3.92
C VAL A 481 -12.39 -9.31 -4.03
N PHE A 482 -13.04 -8.40 -4.73
CA PHE A 482 -14.49 -8.35 -4.87
C PHE A 482 -14.86 -8.48 -6.35
N VAL A 483 -15.57 -9.55 -6.69
CA VAL A 483 -15.98 -9.84 -8.05
C VAL A 483 -17.46 -9.54 -8.21
N PHE A 484 -17.77 -8.58 -9.07
CA PHE A 484 -19.12 -8.10 -9.29
C PHE A 484 -19.82 -8.91 -10.40
N PRO A 485 -21.13 -9.27 -10.22
CA PRO A 485 -21.84 -10.14 -11.16
C PRO A 485 -22.13 -9.49 -12.51
N SER A 486 -22.05 -8.16 -12.60
CA SER A 486 -22.28 -7.40 -13.84
C SER A 486 -21.57 -6.07 -13.80
N LEU A 487 -21.38 -5.45 -14.98
CA LEU A 487 -20.82 -4.11 -15.10
C LEU A 487 -21.59 -3.06 -14.32
N ASN A 488 -22.94 -3.14 -14.33
CA ASN A 488 -23.76 -2.20 -13.55
C ASN A 488 -23.45 -2.27 -12.07
N ALA A 489 -23.34 -3.48 -11.51
CA ALA A 489 -23.01 -3.66 -10.10
C ALA A 489 -21.60 -3.16 -9.78
N GLY A 490 -20.61 -3.48 -10.60
CA GLY A 490 -19.23 -3.08 -10.42
C GLY A 490 -19.02 -1.56 -10.61
N ASN A 491 -19.59 -0.99 -11.66
CA ASN A 491 -19.45 0.45 -11.99
C ASN A 491 -20.15 1.36 -10.96
N ILE A 492 -21.26 0.92 -10.37
CA ILE A 492 -21.93 1.66 -9.29
C ILE A 492 -21.22 1.45 -7.94
N GLY A 493 -20.54 0.29 -7.76
CA GLY A 493 -19.96 -0.12 -6.48
C GLY A 493 -18.67 0.60 -6.09
N TYR A 494 -17.90 1.11 -7.06
CA TYR A 494 -16.67 1.86 -6.79
C TYR A 494 -16.86 3.39 -6.76
#